data_91d671f13861ee2fd8152e62a79c0c23
#
_entry.id   91d671f13861ee2fd8152e62a79c0c23
#
_cell.length_a   1.000
_cell.length_b   1.000
_cell.length_c   1.000
_cell.angle_alpha   90.00
_cell.angle_beta   90.00
_cell.angle_gamma   90.00
#
_symmetry.space_group_name_H-M   'P 1'
#
loop_
_entity.id
_entity.type
_entity.pdbx_description
1 polymer ?
#
loop_
_entity_poly.entity_id
_entity_poly.type
_entity_poly.pdbx_seq_one_letter_code
_entity_poly.pdbx_strand_id
1 'polypeptide(L)'
;MINIPITKILFLDIETVGLCKDWSSCQESNPKIAEQFVKYFDWFLKRFPEDNYETSGMEEELQKMNDVYFKRSALVPEFAKIVCVSMAFVMDNGEIKKQTFSGDDEKVLLESVRNLLDRCHNLDFYLCGHNLKNFDIPMMAKRMIINGIKPSKILPSYDTKPWEVKAIDTK
;
A
#
# COMPACT_ATOMS: atom_id res chain seq x y z
N MET A 1 -0.24 6.19 29.66
CA MET A 1 0.38 5.38 28.58
C MET A 1 -0.34 4.06 28.51
N ILE A 2 -0.88 3.69 27.36
CA ILE A 2 -1.48 2.35 27.16
C ILE A 2 -0.31 1.36 27.10
N ASN A 3 -0.24 0.43 28.06
CA ASN A 3 0.80 -0.59 28.09
C ASN A 3 0.32 -1.78 27.23
N ILE A 4 0.76 -1.84 25.97
CA ILE A 4 0.41 -2.93 25.05
C ILE A 4 1.47 -4.03 25.18
N PRO A 5 1.11 -5.27 25.54
CA PRO A 5 2.06 -6.38 25.55
C PRO A 5 2.65 -6.61 24.16
N ILE A 6 3.96 -6.87 24.08
CA ILE A 6 4.65 -7.13 22.80
C ILE A 6 4.02 -8.32 22.05
N THR A 7 3.46 -9.29 22.77
CA THR A 7 2.76 -10.47 22.23
C THR A 7 1.40 -10.13 21.61
N LYS A 8 0.94 -8.88 21.71
CA LYS A 8 -0.27 -8.33 21.07
C LYS A 8 0.05 -7.34 19.95
N ILE A 9 1.30 -7.31 19.50
CA ILE A 9 1.73 -6.43 18.41
C ILE A 9 2.02 -7.30 17.18
N LEU A 10 1.34 -6.98 16.06
CA LEU A 10 1.64 -7.51 14.74
C LEU A 10 2.46 -6.46 13.99
N PHE A 11 3.74 -6.73 13.79
CA PHE A 11 4.61 -5.95 12.93
C PHE A 11 4.27 -6.23 11.49
N LEU A 12 4.17 -5.19 10.66
CA LEU A 12 3.72 -5.30 9.29
C LEU A 12 4.48 -4.33 8.40
N ASP A 13 4.79 -4.79 7.20
CA ASP A 13 5.40 -4.02 6.12
C ASP A 13 4.92 -4.54 4.77
N ILE A 14 4.77 -3.66 3.76
CA ILE A 14 4.33 -4.03 2.42
C ILE A 14 5.30 -3.55 1.35
N GLU A 15 5.35 -4.32 0.23
CA GLU A 15 6.03 -3.92 -0.98
C GLU A 15 5.04 -3.73 -2.12
N THR A 16 5.20 -2.64 -2.85
CA THR A 16 4.33 -2.25 -3.95
C THR A 16 5.11 -1.99 -5.23
N VAL A 17 4.47 -2.26 -6.36
CA VAL A 17 4.99 -1.91 -7.69
C VAL A 17 3.90 -1.22 -8.50
N GLY A 18 4.27 -0.49 -9.54
CA GLY A 18 3.31 0.02 -10.52
C GLY A 18 2.56 -1.10 -11.23
N LEU A 19 1.30 -0.86 -11.59
CA LEU A 19 0.49 -1.80 -12.38
C LEU A 19 1.10 -2.09 -13.75
N CYS A 20 1.80 -1.11 -14.33
CA CYS A 20 2.53 -1.20 -15.59
C CYS A 20 3.97 -0.76 -15.37
N LYS A 21 4.85 -1.11 -16.30
CA LYS A 21 6.27 -0.73 -16.24
C LYS A 21 6.45 0.79 -16.31
N ASP A 22 5.77 1.41 -17.26
CA ASP A 22 5.77 2.84 -17.52
C ASP A 22 4.40 3.27 -18.06
N TRP A 23 4.18 4.57 -18.27
CA TRP A 23 2.91 5.07 -18.75
C TRP A 23 2.60 4.61 -20.18
N SER A 24 3.61 4.55 -21.06
CA SER A 24 3.43 4.10 -22.45
C SER A 24 2.95 2.64 -22.52
N SER A 25 3.57 1.73 -21.75
CA SER A 25 3.12 0.34 -21.67
C SER A 25 1.74 0.22 -20.99
N CYS A 26 1.40 1.17 -20.12
CA CYS A 26 0.08 1.23 -19.52
C CYS A 26 -1.00 1.66 -20.53
N GLN A 27 -0.70 2.56 -21.45
CA GLN A 27 -1.62 2.92 -22.53
C GLN A 27 -2.02 1.72 -23.40
N GLU A 28 -1.08 0.82 -23.65
CA GLU A 28 -1.32 -0.38 -24.46
C GLU A 28 -2.08 -1.46 -23.68
N SER A 29 -1.68 -1.75 -22.44
CA SER A 29 -2.21 -2.85 -21.65
C SER A 29 -3.41 -2.49 -20.79
N ASN A 30 -3.52 -1.24 -20.33
CA ASN A 30 -4.58 -0.76 -19.44
C ASN A 30 -4.90 0.73 -19.69
N PRO A 31 -5.51 1.06 -20.84
CA PRO A 31 -5.73 2.46 -21.25
C PRO A 31 -6.53 3.29 -20.27
N LYS A 32 -7.45 2.67 -19.50
CA LYS A 32 -8.22 3.37 -18.44
C LYS A 32 -7.33 3.85 -17.30
N ILE A 33 -6.36 3.06 -16.89
CA ILE A 33 -5.39 3.45 -15.85
C ILE A 33 -4.47 4.54 -16.39
N ALA A 34 -4.00 4.43 -17.64
CA ALA A 34 -3.19 5.46 -18.28
C ALA A 34 -3.92 6.80 -18.36
N GLU A 35 -5.21 6.81 -18.75
CA GLU A 35 -6.05 8.01 -18.77
C GLU A 35 -6.22 8.63 -17.37
N GLN A 36 -6.44 7.78 -16.33
CA GLN A 36 -6.52 8.26 -14.96
C GLN A 36 -5.19 8.86 -14.49
N PHE A 37 -4.06 8.26 -14.86
CA PHE A 37 -2.75 8.79 -14.50
C PHE A 37 -2.53 10.21 -15.08
N VAL A 38 -2.94 10.48 -16.31
CA VAL A 38 -2.89 11.83 -16.90
C VAL A 38 -3.63 12.84 -16.02
N LYS A 39 -4.80 12.49 -15.48
CA LYS A 39 -5.56 13.37 -14.58
C LYS A 39 -4.86 13.63 -13.25
N TYR A 40 -4.01 12.70 -12.81
CA TYR A 40 -3.22 12.81 -11.57
C TYR A 40 -1.83 13.42 -11.82
N PHE A 41 -1.41 13.61 -13.07
CA PHE A 41 -0.04 14.00 -13.41
C PHE A 41 0.38 15.31 -12.74
N ASP A 42 -0.44 16.36 -12.82
CA ASP A 42 -0.19 17.62 -12.13
C ASP A 42 -0.09 17.49 -10.62
N TRP A 43 -0.89 16.60 -10.04
CA TRP A 43 -0.81 16.29 -8.60
C TRP A 43 0.52 15.64 -8.24
N PHE A 44 1.02 14.71 -9.08
CA PHE A 44 2.33 14.11 -8.89
C PHE A 44 3.44 15.16 -8.95
N LEU A 45 3.43 16.05 -9.94
CA LEU A 45 4.43 17.11 -10.10
C LEU A 45 4.41 18.13 -8.96
N LYS A 46 3.25 18.41 -8.39
CA LYS A 46 3.13 19.24 -7.16
C LYS A 46 3.63 18.51 -5.91
N ARG A 47 3.37 17.23 -5.81
CA ARG A 47 3.75 16.41 -4.65
C ARG A 47 5.23 16.05 -4.65
N PHE A 48 5.84 15.94 -5.83
CA PHE A 48 7.23 15.60 -6.08
C PHE A 48 7.86 16.62 -7.04
N PRO A 49 8.19 17.84 -6.54
CA PRO A 49 8.70 18.92 -7.38
C PRO A 49 10.01 18.58 -8.10
N GLU A 50 10.79 17.65 -7.56
CA GLU A 50 12.02 17.16 -8.18
C GLU A 50 11.81 16.45 -9.52
N ASP A 51 10.60 15.95 -9.80
CA ASP A 51 10.23 15.33 -11.06
C ASP A 51 9.67 16.35 -12.07
N ASN A 52 9.52 17.63 -11.67
CA ASN A 52 8.98 18.69 -12.51
C ASN A 52 10.09 19.49 -13.18
N TYR A 53 10.65 18.96 -14.27
CA TYR A 53 11.64 19.63 -15.11
C TYR A 53 10.97 20.17 -16.41
N GLU A 54 11.57 21.21 -17.01
CA GLU A 54 11.13 21.78 -18.28
C GLU A 54 11.38 20.80 -19.43
N THR A 55 10.48 20.77 -20.40
CA THR A 55 10.55 19.92 -21.58
C THR A 55 10.47 20.80 -22.84
N SER A 56 11.24 20.47 -23.86
CA SER A 56 11.35 21.24 -25.09
C SER A 56 10.52 20.70 -26.24
N GLY A 57 9.79 19.62 -26.03
CA GLY A 57 8.95 19.00 -27.05
C GLY A 57 8.21 17.75 -26.60
N MET A 58 7.39 17.21 -27.49
CA MET A 58 6.47 16.09 -27.20
C MET A 58 7.21 14.81 -26.76
N GLU A 59 8.39 14.54 -27.28
CA GLU A 59 9.18 13.36 -26.92
C GLU A 59 9.69 13.45 -25.47
N GLU A 60 10.16 14.63 -25.05
CA GLU A 60 10.61 14.87 -23.68
C GLU A 60 9.43 14.89 -22.70
N GLU A 61 8.27 15.40 -23.10
CA GLU A 61 7.04 15.31 -22.28
C GLU A 61 6.61 13.86 -22.05
N LEU A 62 6.66 13.04 -23.10
CA LEU A 62 6.36 11.62 -23.02
C LEU A 62 7.35 10.91 -22.09
N GLN A 63 8.64 11.21 -22.22
CA GLN A 63 9.67 10.65 -21.34
C GLN A 63 9.44 11.05 -19.88
N LYS A 64 9.15 12.32 -19.63
CA LYS A 64 8.80 12.82 -18.29
C LYS A 64 7.60 12.08 -17.68
N MET A 65 6.57 11.83 -18.47
CA MET A 65 5.39 11.10 -18.03
C MET A 65 5.74 9.63 -17.67
N ASN A 66 6.56 8.98 -18.50
CA ASN A 66 7.05 7.63 -18.23
C ASN A 66 7.89 7.58 -16.96
N ASP A 67 8.79 8.54 -16.75
CA ASP A 67 9.65 8.63 -15.59
C ASP A 67 8.85 8.83 -14.29
N VAL A 68 7.89 9.74 -14.32
CA VAL A 68 7.00 10.00 -13.18
C VAL A 68 6.17 8.76 -12.85
N TYR A 69 5.60 8.10 -13.87
CA TYR A 69 4.85 6.85 -13.68
C TYR A 69 5.74 5.78 -13.03
N PHE A 70 6.90 5.52 -13.60
CA PHE A 70 7.85 4.52 -13.09
C PHE A 70 8.26 4.77 -11.63
N LYS A 71 8.57 6.03 -11.30
CA LYS A 71 9.03 6.39 -9.95
C LYS A 71 7.94 6.45 -8.90
N ARG A 72 6.69 6.83 -9.29
CA ARG A 72 5.67 7.27 -8.34
C ARG A 72 4.38 6.45 -8.33
N SER A 73 4.09 5.69 -9.38
CA SER A 73 2.84 4.91 -9.47
C SER A 73 2.68 3.92 -8.31
N ALA A 74 3.77 3.31 -7.85
CA ALA A 74 3.76 2.39 -6.72
C ALA A 74 3.33 3.02 -5.38
N LEU A 75 3.31 4.36 -5.28
CA LEU A 75 2.92 5.09 -4.06
C LEU A 75 1.41 5.38 -3.99
N VAL A 76 0.67 5.13 -5.06
CA VAL A 76 -0.76 5.48 -5.17
C VAL A 76 -1.57 4.22 -5.46
N PRO A 77 -2.53 3.87 -4.59
CA PRO A 77 -3.27 2.60 -4.70
C PRO A 77 -3.95 2.37 -6.05
N GLU A 78 -4.38 3.43 -6.72
CA GLU A 78 -5.05 3.36 -8.02
C GLU A 78 -4.10 2.91 -9.14
N PHE A 79 -2.78 3.14 -8.99
CA PHE A 79 -1.74 2.84 -9.98
C PHE A 79 -0.76 1.74 -9.54
N ALA A 80 -0.89 1.28 -8.30
CA ALA A 80 -0.04 0.27 -7.69
C ALA A 80 -0.69 -1.11 -7.63
N LYS A 81 0.12 -2.14 -7.39
CA LYS A 81 -0.30 -3.42 -6.81
C LYS A 81 0.62 -3.80 -5.66
N ILE A 82 0.09 -4.50 -4.67
CA ILE A 82 0.88 -5.10 -3.58
C ILE A 82 1.43 -6.43 -4.08
N VAL A 83 2.76 -6.60 -3.97
CA VAL A 83 3.46 -7.82 -4.41
C VAL A 83 3.99 -8.63 -3.24
N CYS A 84 4.14 -8.00 -2.07
CA CYS A 84 4.60 -8.66 -0.86
C CYS A 84 3.99 -8.00 0.38
N VAL A 85 3.60 -8.81 1.35
CA VAL A 85 3.22 -8.38 2.70
C VAL A 85 3.96 -9.24 3.69
N SER A 86 4.81 -8.65 4.50
CA SER A 86 5.56 -9.30 5.56
C SER A 86 4.99 -8.98 6.92
N MET A 87 4.79 -9.99 7.74
CA MET A 87 4.24 -9.85 9.09
C MET A 87 5.07 -10.64 10.10
N ALA A 88 5.18 -10.11 11.31
CA ALA A 88 5.84 -10.79 12.41
C ALA A 88 5.15 -10.47 13.74
N PHE A 89 5.22 -11.40 14.70
CA PHE A 89 4.80 -11.17 16.08
C PHE A 89 5.66 -11.99 17.05
N VAL A 90 5.70 -11.55 18.30
CA VAL A 90 6.43 -12.22 19.37
C VAL A 90 5.47 -13.15 20.11
N MET A 91 5.86 -14.41 20.28
CA MET A 91 5.10 -15.39 21.06
C MET A 91 5.37 -15.24 22.57
N ASP A 92 4.53 -15.86 23.42
CA ASP A 92 4.68 -15.82 24.88
C ASP A 92 6.01 -16.44 25.37
N ASN A 93 6.60 -17.36 24.60
CA ASN A 93 7.93 -17.93 24.88
C ASN A 93 9.10 -17.07 24.39
N GLY A 94 8.83 -15.87 23.82
CA GLY A 94 9.83 -14.94 23.27
C GLY A 94 10.27 -15.23 21.83
N GLU A 95 9.79 -16.31 21.21
CA GLU A 95 10.08 -16.59 19.79
C GLU A 95 9.38 -15.61 18.87
N ILE A 96 10.04 -15.25 17.76
CA ILE A 96 9.46 -14.42 16.72
C ILE A 96 8.93 -15.31 15.60
N LYS A 97 7.61 -15.28 15.40
CA LYS A 97 7.00 -15.86 14.19
C LYS A 97 6.91 -14.84 13.08
N LYS A 98 7.31 -15.25 11.88
CA LYS A 98 7.27 -14.46 10.66
C LYS A 98 6.41 -15.17 9.63
N GLN A 99 5.66 -14.40 8.86
CA GLN A 99 4.92 -14.89 7.69
C GLN A 99 4.99 -13.83 6.60
N THR A 100 5.32 -14.27 5.39
CA THR A 100 5.36 -13.41 4.20
C THR A 100 4.37 -13.98 3.19
N PHE A 101 3.56 -13.10 2.63
CA PHE A 101 2.69 -13.37 1.50
C PHE A 101 3.27 -12.66 0.29
N SER A 102 3.53 -13.39 -0.78
CA SER A 102 4.03 -12.84 -2.05
C SER A 102 3.46 -13.63 -3.22
N GLY A 103 3.38 -13.00 -4.38
CA GLY A 103 2.91 -13.66 -5.60
C GLY A 103 2.46 -12.67 -6.67
N ASP A 104 2.23 -13.19 -7.87
CA ASP A 104 1.81 -12.40 -9.03
C ASP A 104 0.33 -12.05 -9.01
N ASP A 105 -0.50 -12.92 -8.41
CA ASP A 105 -1.94 -12.70 -8.22
C ASP A 105 -2.19 -11.94 -6.92
N GLU A 106 -2.34 -10.61 -7.05
CA GLU A 106 -2.59 -9.72 -5.93
C GLU A 106 -3.87 -10.09 -5.16
N LYS A 107 -4.91 -10.55 -5.84
CA LYS A 107 -6.17 -10.89 -5.19
C LYS A 107 -6.00 -12.07 -4.23
N VAL A 108 -5.35 -13.14 -4.69
CA VAL A 108 -5.06 -14.32 -3.85
C VAL A 108 -4.17 -13.95 -2.66
N LEU A 109 -3.15 -13.11 -2.90
CA LEU A 109 -2.29 -12.57 -1.84
C LEU A 109 -3.12 -11.81 -0.80
N LEU A 110 -3.94 -10.86 -1.23
CA LEU A 110 -4.75 -10.02 -0.33
C LEU A 110 -5.85 -10.79 0.42
N GLU A 111 -6.43 -11.83 -0.18
CA GLU A 111 -7.37 -12.72 0.52
C GLU A 111 -6.67 -13.48 1.66
N SER A 112 -5.45 -13.96 1.43
CA SER A 112 -4.63 -14.62 2.44
C SER A 112 -4.23 -13.68 3.57
N VAL A 113 -3.79 -12.48 3.23
CA VAL A 113 -3.48 -11.37 4.18
C VAL A 113 -4.71 -11.02 5.01
N ARG A 114 -5.86 -10.80 4.38
CA ARG A 114 -7.12 -10.49 5.07
C ARG A 114 -7.48 -11.55 6.10
N ASN A 115 -7.36 -12.84 5.75
CA ASN A 115 -7.68 -13.94 6.66
C ASN A 115 -6.79 -13.93 7.92
N LEU A 116 -5.50 -13.57 7.79
CA LEU A 116 -4.62 -13.39 8.95
C LEU A 116 -5.00 -12.15 9.76
N LEU A 117 -5.25 -11.02 9.10
CA LEU A 117 -5.66 -9.78 9.76
C LEU A 117 -6.99 -9.93 10.52
N ASP A 118 -7.96 -10.69 10.00
CA ASP A 118 -9.22 -10.99 10.70
C ASP A 118 -8.99 -11.82 12.00
N ARG A 119 -8.05 -12.78 11.97
CA ARG A 119 -7.65 -13.51 13.19
C ARG A 119 -6.99 -12.57 14.20
N CYS A 120 -6.08 -11.70 13.74
CA CYS A 120 -5.42 -10.71 14.61
C CYS A 120 -6.45 -9.73 15.20
N HIS A 121 -7.44 -9.30 14.44
CA HIS A 121 -8.54 -8.48 14.95
C HIS A 121 -9.30 -9.17 16.07
N ASN A 122 -9.68 -10.44 15.88
CA ASN A 122 -10.43 -11.23 16.86
C ASN A 122 -9.61 -11.52 18.13
N LEU A 123 -8.28 -11.53 18.01
CA LEU A 123 -7.35 -11.74 19.13
C LEU A 123 -6.84 -10.43 19.75
N ASP A 124 -7.41 -9.30 19.36
CA ASP A 124 -7.13 -7.98 19.91
C ASP A 124 -5.69 -7.49 19.70
N PHE A 125 -5.11 -7.76 18.53
CA PHE A 125 -3.79 -7.27 18.15
C PHE A 125 -3.79 -5.78 17.78
N TYR A 126 -2.63 -5.16 17.94
CA TYR A 126 -2.28 -3.84 17.40
C TYR A 126 -1.35 -4.01 16.19
N LEU A 127 -1.56 -3.24 15.14
CA LEU A 127 -0.62 -3.17 14.02
C LEU A 127 0.55 -2.27 14.39
N CYS A 128 1.76 -2.61 13.95
CA CYS A 128 2.95 -1.79 14.12
C CYS A 128 3.80 -1.79 12.85
N GLY A 129 4.26 -0.62 12.43
CA GLY A 129 5.14 -0.46 11.26
C GLY A 129 5.65 0.97 11.14
N HIS A 130 6.51 1.20 10.17
CA HIS A 130 7.04 2.52 9.87
C HIS A 130 6.18 3.21 8.81
N ASN A 131 5.74 4.44 9.07
CA ASN A 131 4.81 5.18 8.21
C ASN A 131 3.49 4.43 7.92
N LEU A 132 3.18 3.47 8.75
CA LEU A 132 2.10 2.49 8.59
C LEU A 132 0.74 3.16 8.38
N LYS A 133 0.44 4.20 9.16
CA LYS A 133 -0.86 4.91 9.12
C LYS A 133 -1.06 5.68 7.82
N ASN A 134 0.02 6.18 7.22
CA ASN A 134 -0.07 7.01 6.01
C ASN A 134 0.14 6.21 4.72
N PHE A 135 0.73 4.99 4.79
CA PHE A 135 1.04 4.20 3.60
C PHE A 135 0.44 2.79 3.64
N ASP A 136 0.93 1.90 4.49
CA ASP A 136 0.58 0.48 4.43
C ASP A 136 -0.91 0.22 4.67
N ILE A 137 -1.47 0.80 5.71
CA ILE A 137 -2.90 0.64 6.06
C ILE A 137 -3.81 1.15 4.94
N PRO A 138 -3.71 2.41 4.47
CA PRO A 138 -4.57 2.89 3.40
C PRO A 138 -4.32 2.18 2.07
N MET A 139 -3.07 1.79 1.76
CA MET A 139 -2.73 1.02 0.58
C MET A 139 -3.43 -0.33 0.59
N MET A 140 -3.29 -1.13 1.66
CA MET A 140 -3.93 -2.43 1.78
C MET A 140 -5.46 -2.32 1.72
N ALA A 141 -6.05 -1.38 2.47
CA ALA A 141 -7.51 -1.23 2.50
C ALA A 141 -8.07 -0.89 1.10
N LYS A 142 -7.46 0.08 0.40
CA LYS A 142 -7.89 0.47 -0.95
C LYS A 142 -7.63 -0.63 -1.97
N ARG A 143 -6.48 -1.31 -1.92
CA ARG A 143 -6.18 -2.42 -2.85
C ARG A 143 -7.13 -3.60 -2.63
N MET A 144 -7.52 -3.92 -1.39
CA MET A 144 -8.56 -4.90 -1.12
C MET A 144 -9.88 -4.50 -1.79
N ILE A 145 -10.33 -3.25 -1.64
CA ILE A 145 -11.57 -2.76 -2.26
C ILE A 145 -11.49 -2.85 -3.80
N ILE A 146 -10.38 -2.43 -4.41
CA ILE A 146 -10.16 -2.48 -5.86
C ILE A 146 -10.24 -3.93 -6.38
N ASN A 147 -9.75 -4.90 -5.58
CA ASN A 147 -9.82 -6.34 -5.91
C ASN A 147 -11.17 -7.00 -5.52
N GLY A 148 -12.17 -6.23 -5.07
CA GLY A 148 -13.47 -6.73 -4.65
C GLY A 148 -13.45 -7.48 -3.31
N ILE A 149 -12.43 -7.26 -2.49
CA ILE A 149 -12.26 -7.87 -1.17
C ILE A 149 -12.71 -6.86 -0.11
N LYS A 150 -13.57 -7.30 0.81
CA LYS A 150 -13.91 -6.47 1.98
C LYS A 150 -12.69 -6.37 2.91
N PRO A 151 -12.20 -5.16 3.24
CA PRO A 151 -11.10 -4.99 4.17
C PRO A 151 -11.37 -5.61 5.55
N SER A 152 -10.31 -6.11 6.20
CA SER A 152 -10.39 -6.57 7.59
C SER A 152 -10.73 -5.43 8.54
N LYS A 153 -11.48 -5.71 9.60
CA LYS A 153 -11.87 -4.72 10.63
C LYS A 153 -10.69 -4.16 11.43
N ILE A 154 -9.52 -4.80 11.40
CA ILE A 154 -8.30 -4.26 12.02
C ILE A 154 -7.73 -3.07 11.23
N LEU A 155 -8.04 -3.00 9.91
CA LEU A 155 -7.71 -1.84 9.09
C LEU A 155 -8.78 -0.77 9.32
N PRO A 156 -8.41 0.42 9.80
CA PRO A 156 -9.38 1.47 10.05
C PRO A 156 -10.08 1.90 8.77
N SER A 157 -11.38 2.11 8.87
CA SER A 157 -12.22 2.70 7.83
C SER A 157 -12.23 4.23 7.95
N TYR A 158 -12.81 4.92 6.96
CA TYR A 158 -12.86 6.38 6.91
C TYR A 158 -13.62 7.01 8.12
N ASP A 159 -14.53 6.26 8.75
CA ASP A 159 -15.32 6.65 9.92
C ASP A 159 -14.67 6.24 11.25
N THR A 160 -13.54 5.52 11.21
CA THR A 160 -12.80 5.12 12.42
C THR A 160 -12.15 6.35 13.06
N LYS A 161 -12.50 6.61 14.31
CA LYS A 161 -11.92 7.74 15.05
C LYS A 161 -10.44 7.48 15.36
N PRO A 162 -9.60 8.53 15.41
CA PRO A 162 -8.15 8.37 15.61
C PRO A 162 -7.76 7.56 16.86
N TRP A 163 -8.56 7.64 17.92
CA TRP A 163 -8.31 6.89 19.18
C TRP A 163 -8.78 5.42 19.14
N GLU A 164 -9.59 5.05 18.14
CA GLU A 164 -10.03 3.67 17.91
C GLU A 164 -9.04 2.88 17.04
N VAL A 165 -8.11 3.59 16.40
CA VAL A 165 -7.10 2.99 15.50
C VAL A 165 -6.08 2.22 16.32
N LYS A 166 -6.12 0.88 16.24
CA LYS A 166 -5.13 -0.01 16.87
C LYS A 166 -3.86 -0.12 16.03
N ALA A 167 -3.17 1.01 15.86
CA ALA A 167 -1.94 1.08 15.08
C ALA A 167 -0.88 1.94 15.78
N ILE A 168 0.33 1.39 15.86
CA ILE A 168 1.54 2.02 16.35
C ILE A 168 2.39 2.39 15.13
N ASP A 169 2.61 3.66 14.93
CA ASP A 169 3.45 4.16 13.85
C ASP A 169 4.78 4.62 14.41
N THR A 170 5.89 4.15 13.85
CA THR A 170 7.25 4.47 14.32
C THR A 170 7.89 5.65 13.58
N LYS A 171 7.11 6.32 12.68
CA LYS A 171 7.55 7.55 12.01
C LYS A 171 7.34 8.77 12.88
#